data_53d0945c329c73ff4e5b04b018493f90
#
_entry.id   53d0945c329c73ff4e5b04b018493f90
#
_cell.length_a   1.000
_cell.length_b   1.000
_cell.length_c   1.000
_cell.angle_alpha   90.00
_cell.angle_beta   90.00
_cell.angle_gamma   90.00
#
_symmetry.space_group_name_H-M   'P 1'
#
loop_
_entity.id
_entity.type
_entity.pdbx_description
1 polymer ?
#
loop_
_entity_poly.entity_id
_entity_poly.type
_entity_poly.pdbx_seq_one_letter_code
_entity_poly.pdbx_strand_id
1 'polypeptide(L)'
;SDNPDKAIISFKNDRETDYKVYISVQNELVAAYNQLRNREFLRLYPSENMDYVQADKKYTDPRTDKKVKEKLKEKLSVIKLMYPMKLSEAEPNKTS
;
A
#
# COMPACT_ATOMS: atom_id res chain seq x y z
N SER A 1 -8.35 -26.85 -7.55
CA SER A 1 -8.92 -28.09 -7.12
C SER A 1 -9.10 -29.01 -8.30
N ASP A 2 -8.89 -30.27 -8.06
CA ASP A 2 -8.82 -31.26 -9.12
C ASP A 2 -10.15 -31.96 -9.38
N ASN A 3 -11.02 -31.86 -8.41
CA ASN A 3 -12.29 -32.55 -8.47
C ASN A 3 -13.42 -31.54 -8.82
N PRO A 4 -14.12 -31.72 -9.95
CA PRO A 4 -15.14 -30.78 -10.35
C PRO A 4 -16.26 -30.62 -9.33
N ASP A 5 -16.70 -31.72 -8.73
CA ASP A 5 -17.76 -31.65 -7.73
C ASP A 5 -17.29 -30.87 -6.51
N LYS A 6 -16.08 -31.14 -6.11
CA LYS A 6 -15.48 -30.44 -4.97
C LYS A 6 -15.32 -28.96 -5.29
N ALA A 7 -14.93 -28.63 -6.50
CA ALA A 7 -14.80 -27.27 -6.94
C ALA A 7 -16.14 -26.54 -6.89
N ILE A 8 -17.20 -27.21 -7.32
CA ILE A 8 -18.53 -26.62 -7.31
C ILE A 8 -19.02 -26.40 -5.88
N ILE A 9 -18.84 -27.37 -5.02
CA ILE A 9 -19.29 -27.28 -3.63
C ILE A 9 -18.57 -26.18 -2.90
N SER A 10 -17.27 -26.07 -3.10
CA SER A 10 -16.46 -25.09 -2.39
C SER A 10 -16.43 -23.72 -3.05
N PHE A 11 -17.16 -23.54 -4.13
CA PHE A 11 -17.11 -22.30 -4.91
C PHE A 11 -17.40 -21.06 -4.07
N LYS A 12 -18.41 -21.11 -3.23
CA LYS A 12 -18.76 -19.99 -2.36
C LYS A 12 -17.69 -19.76 -1.31
N ASN A 13 -17.16 -20.84 -0.76
CA ASN A 13 -16.09 -20.76 0.22
C ASN A 13 -14.81 -20.25 -0.42
N ASP A 14 -14.57 -20.64 -1.67
CA ASP A 14 -13.40 -20.19 -2.41
C ASP A 14 -13.42 -18.69 -2.63
N ARG A 15 -14.60 -18.12 -2.87
CA ARG A 15 -14.71 -16.67 -3.03
C ARG A 15 -14.27 -15.94 -1.76
N GLU A 16 -14.73 -16.41 -0.61
CA GLU A 16 -14.33 -15.82 0.65
C GLU A 16 -12.85 -16.03 0.91
N THR A 17 -12.36 -17.23 0.61
CA THR A 17 -10.95 -17.56 0.78
C THR A 17 -10.09 -16.72 -0.15
N ASP A 18 -10.50 -16.61 -1.42
CA ASP A 18 -9.79 -15.80 -2.40
C ASP A 18 -9.75 -14.34 -1.99
N TYR A 19 -10.87 -13.83 -1.47
CA TYR A 19 -10.92 -12.46 -1.01
C TYR A 19 -9.98 -12.24 0.17
N LYS A 20 -9.97 -13.16 1.13
CA LYS A 20 -9.09 -13.08 2.29
C LYS A 20 -7.63 -13.15 1.87
N VAL A 21 -7.31 -14.05 0.96
CA VAL A 21 -5.95 -14.16 0.41
C VAL A 21 -5.57 -12.87 -0.29
N TYR A 22 -6.47 -12.34 -1.11
CA TYR A 22 -6.24 -11.09 -1.80
C TYR A 22 -5.93 -9.97 -0.81
N ILE A 23 -6.74 -9.83 0.24
CA ILE A 23 -6.54 -8.78 1.25
C ILE A 23 -5.20 -9.00 1.98
N SER A 24 -4.86 -10.25 2.30
CA SER A 24 -3.59 -10.56 2.94
C SER A 24 -2.41 -10.17 2.06
N VAL A 25 -2.47 -10.51 0.78
CA VAL A 25 -1.42 -10.16 -0.18
C VAL A 25 -1.32 -8.64 -0.30
N GLN A 26 -2.47 -7.95 -0.40
CA GLN A 26 -2.48 -6.50 -0.46
C GLN A 26 -1.82 -5.88 0.77
N ASN A 27 -2.16 -6.39 1.95
CA ASN A 27 -1.58 -5.90 3.20
C ASN A 27 -0.07 -6.10 3.23
N GLU A 28 0.39 -7.27 2.79
CA GLU A 28 1.82 -7.55 2.72
C GLU A 28 2.53 -6.65 1.72
N LEU A 29 1.92 -6.42 0.56
CA LEU A 29 2.48 -5.51 -0.44
C LEU A 29 2.57 -4.09 0.08
N VAL A 30 1.51 -3.62 0.73
CA VAL A 30 1.50 -2.28 1.33
C VAL A 30 2.60 -2.17 2.37
N ALA A 31 2.72 -3.18 3.23
CA ALA A 31 3.74 -3.18 4.27
C ALA A 31 5.15 -3.18 3.66
N ALA A 32 5.38 -3.99 2.62
CA ALA A 32 6.67 -4.04 1.96
C ALA A 32 7.02 -2.70 1.30
N TYR A 33 6.08 -2.12 0.58
CA TYR A 33 6.29 -0.81 -0.03
C TYR A 33 6.54 0.26 1.02
N ASN A 34 5.78 0.23 2.11
CA ASN A 34 5.97 1.20 3.19
C ASN A 34 7.34 1.07 3.83
N GLN A 35 7.84 -0.15 3.99
CA GLN A 35 9.19 -0.35 4.51
C GLN A 35 10.24 0.28 3.59
N LEU A 36 10.11 0.04 2.29
CA LEU A 36 11.03 0.62 1.31
C LEU A 36 10.92 2.14 1.29
N ARG A 37 9.71 2.65 1.29
CA ARG A 37 9.47 4.09 1.29
C ARG A 37 9.97 4.74 2.57
N ASN A 38 9.73 4.11 3.72
CA ASN A 38 10.20 4.62 5.00
C ASN A 38 11.72 4.71 5.03
N ARG A 39 12.38 3.65 4.60
CA ARG A 39 13.84 3.62 4.57
C ARG A 39 14.39 4.71 3.67
N GLU A 40 13.82 4.85 2.48
CA GLU A 40 14.30 5.85 1.52
C GLU A 40 14.04 7.27 2.01
N PHE A 41 12.88 7.51 2.62
CA PHE A 41 12.56 8.82 3.18
C PHE A 41 13.56 9.20 4.27
N LEU A 42 13.87 8.27 5.15
CA LEU A 42 14.85 8.51 6.21
C LEU A 42 16.25 8.76 5.64
N ARG A 43 16.58 8.05 4.56
CA ARG A 43 17.87 8.22 3.90
C ARG A 43 18.02 9.59 3.23
N LEU A 44 16.98 10.00 2.53
CA LEU A 44 16.98 11.25 1.77
C LEU A 44 16.76 12.48 2.65
N TYR A 45 15.91 12.33 3.65
CA TYR A 45 15.49 13.45 4.49
C TYR A 45 15.68 13.15 5.98
N PRO A 46 16.91 12.90 6.41
CA PRO A 46 17.14 12.56 7.83
C PRO A 46 16.79 13.70 8.77
N SER A 47 16.84 14.94 8.29
CA SER A 47 16.51 16.11 9.11
C SER A 47 15.03 16.18 9.50
N GLU A 48 14.17 15.46 8.80
CA GLU A 48 12.75 15.45 9.12
C GLU A 48 12.43 14.66 10.39
N ASN A 49 13.31 13.74 10.79
CA ASN A 49 13.13 12.88 11.97
C ASN A 49 11.84 12.07 11.92
N MET A 50 11.43 11.68 10.73
CA MET A 50 10.23 10.86 10.56
C MET A 50 10.38 10.00 9.31
N ASP A 51 9.62 8.91 9.25
CA ASP A 51 9.61 8.06 8.08
C ASP A 51 8.50 8.51 7.11
N TYR A 52 8.39 7.80 5.98
CA TYR A 52 7.41 8.13 4.96
C TYR A 52 5.98 8.08 5.49
N VAL A 53 5.65 7.04 6.25
CA VAL A 53 4.29 6.87 6.78
C VAL A 53 3.94 8.01 7.73
N GLN A 54 4.87 8.38 8.60
CA GLN A 54 4.67 9.49 9.52
C GLN A 54 4.53 10.82 8.78
N ALA A 55 5.34 11.02 7.75
CA ALA A 55 5.26 12.22 6.94
C ALA A 55 3.93 12.32 6.20
N ASP A 56 3.46 11.19 5.68
CA ASP A 56 2.18 11.14 4.99
C ASP A 56 1.02 11.46 5.93
N LYS A 57 1.05 10.91 7.14
CA LYS A 57 0.04 11.21 8.16
C LYS A 57 0.04 12.70 8.50
N LYS A 58 1.22 13.29 8.64
CA LYS A 58 1.34 14.72 8.93
C LYS A 58 0.81 15.55 7.78
N TYR A 59 1.12 15.14 6.55
CA TYR A 59 0.64 15.83 5.36
C TYR A 59 -0.90 15.83 5.28
N THR A 60 -1.52 14.72 5.64
CA THR A 60 -2.98 14.59 5.57
C THR A 60 -3.71 15.13 6.79
N ASP A 61 -2.97 15.49 7.84
CA ASP A 61 -3.56 16.04 9.06
C ASP A 61 -4.02 17.48 8.79
N PRO A 62 -5.31 17.79 9.00
CA PRO A 62 -5.81 19.14 8.73
C PRO A 62 -5.23 20.21 9.65
N ARG A 63 -4.60 19.80 10.76
CA ARG A 63 -3.99 20.73 11.70
C ARG A 63 -2.57 21.13 11.30
N THR A 64 -2.00 20.45 10.33
CA THR A 64 -0.64 20.75 9.88
C THR A 64 -0.62 22.05 9.07
N ASP A 65 0.38 22.88 9.33
CA ASP A 65 0.54 24.16 8.64
C ASP A 65 0.71 23.96 7.15
N LYS A 66 0.14 24.86 6.38
CA LYS A 66 0.15 24.79 4.92
C LYS A 66 1.58 24.74 4.35
N LYS A 67 2.48 25.55 4.91
CA LYS A 67 3.88 25.56 4.46
C LYS A 67 4.55 24.22 4.68
N VAL A 68 4.27 23.59 5.81
CA VAL A 68 4.79 22.27 6.13
C VAL A 68 4.23 21.24 5.15
N LYS A 69 2.94 21.31 4.86
CA LYS A 69 2.29 20.41 3.90
C LYS A 69 2.92 20.53 2.52
N GLU A 70 3.22 21.73 2.06
CA GLU A 70 3.83 21.93 0.74
C GLU A 70 5.21 21.28 0.68
N LYS A 71 6.01 21.43 1.71
CA LYS A 71 7.33 20.80 1.79
C LYS A 71 7.21 19.28 1.80
N LEU A 72 6.31 18.77 2.62
CA LEU A 72 6.09 17.33 2.70
C LEU A 72 5.57 16.77 1.39
N LYS A 73 4.71 17.51 0.71
CA LYS A 73 4.17 17.08 -0.57
C LYS A 73 5.28 16.78 -1.59
N GLU A 74 6.25 17.67 -1.69
CA GLU A 74 7.37 17.47 -2.61
C GLU A 74 8.17 16.23 -2.24
N LYS A 75 8.49 16.09 -0.95
CA LYS A 75 9.28 14.97 -0.46
C LYS A 75 8.55 13.64 -0.64
N LEU A 76 7.27 13.64 -0.31
CA LEU A 76 6.43 12.44 -0.49
C LEU A 76 6.32 12.06 -1.96
N SER A 77 6.20 13.05 -2.84
CA SER A 77 6.11 12.80 -4.28
C SER A 77 7.36 12.13 -4.83
N VAL A 78 8.54 12.57 -4.37
CA VAL A 78 9.80 11.95 -4.78
C VAL A 78 9.80 10.47 -4.43
N ILE A 79 9.40 10.15 -3.21
CA ILE A 79 9.37 8.75 -2.76
C ILE A 79 8.33 7.93 -3.54
N LYS A 80 7.17 8.51 -3.80
CA LYS A 80 6.13 7.83 -4.59
C LYS A 80 6.59 7.51 -6.00
N LEU A 81 7.37 8.40 -6.59
CA LEU A 81 7.92 8.16 -7.93
C LEU A 81 9.00 7.08 -7.93
N MET A 82 9.78 7.02 -6.86
CA MET A 82 10.81 5.98 -6.73
C MET A 82 10.21 4.59 -6.50
N TYR A 83 9.14 4.53 -5.72
CA TYR A 83 8.49 3.26 -5.37
C TYR A 83 6.98 3.38 -5.59
N PRO A 84 6.55 3.39 -6.85
CA PRO A 84 5.11 3.48 -7.13
C PRO A 84 4.40 2.20 -6.72
N MET A 85 3.31 2.37 -5.99
CA MET A 85 2.56 1.23 -5.47
C MET A 85 1.50 0.82 -6.48
N LYS A 86 1.72 -0.31 -7.15
CA LYS A 86 0.83 -0.78 -8.22
C LYS A 86 -0.09 -1.88 -7.70
N LEU A 87 -0.93 -1.51 -6.76
CA LEU A 87 -1.82 -2.47 -6.13
C LEU A 87 -2.87 -3.03 -7.08
N SER A 88 -3.23 -2.26 -8.10
CA SER A 88 -4.22 -2.71 -9.07
C SER A 88 -3.80 -3.96 -9.84
N GLU A 89 -2.51 -4.20 -9.96
CA GLU A 89 -2.00 -5.39 -10.63
C GLU A 89 -2.20 -6.66 -9.81
N ALA A 90 -2.39 -6.51 -8.51
CA ALA A 90 -2.61 -7.63 -7.60
C ALA A 90 -4.08 -7.91 -7.37
N GLU A 91 -4.98 -7.11 -7.90
CA GLU A 91 -6.39 -7.32 -7.70
C GLU A 91 -6.89 -8.57 -8.43
N PRO A 92 -7.76 -9.34 -7.79
CA PRO A 92 -8.38 -10.45 -8.50
C PRO A 92 -9.26 -9.93 -9.61
N ASN A 93 -9.42 -10.72 -10.59
CA ASN A 93 -10.11 -10.49 -11.83
C ASN A 93 -11.27 -9.50 -11.77
N LYS A 94 -11.03 -8.28 -12.15
CA LYS A 94 -12.06 -7.24 -12.19
C LYS A 94 -12.91 -7.29 -13.43
N THR A 95 -12.35 -7.83 -14.49
CA THR A 95 -12.95 -7.70 -15.80
C THR A 95 -13.88 -8.83 -16.17
N SER A 96 -13.94 -9.80 -15.33
CA SER A 96 -14.79 -10.97 -15.58
C SER A 96 -16.26 -10.61 -15.61
#